data_92607a527ea6efa1cd19109ec8d891b8
#
_entry.id   92607a527ea6efa1cd19109ec8d891b8
#
_cell.length_a   1.000
_cell.length_b   1.000
_cell.length_c   1.000
_cell.angle_alpha   90.00
_cell.angle_beta   90.00
_cell.angle_gamma   90.00
#
_symmetry.space_group_name_H-M   'P 1'
#
loop_
_entity.id
_entity.type
_entity.pdbx_description
1 polymer ?
#
loop_
_entity_poly.entity_id
_entity_poly.type
_entity_poly.pdbx_seq_one_letter_code
_entity_poly.pdbx_strand_id
1 'polypeptide(L)'
;MGFFDTEEGVQEYLEMAKGHDGRELVEKLSDHLAPGSTVLELGMGPGIDLELLAKRYEVTGSDNSNLFVEIHRKVNPEADLLLLDAVTLETERQFDCIYSNKVLQHLERVDLERSVPRQAEVLEDYGLLAHSLWYGNKVEDHGGLHFQFYEESDLEEIFGGLFDVVFMERYEEMEPGDSIFVVLRKR
;
A
#
# COMPACT_ATOMS: atom_id res chain seq x y z
N MET A 1 -17.30 -12.61 4.81
CA MET A 1 -16.80 -11.82 5.95
C MET A 1 -15.30 -12.08 5.95
N GLY A 2 -14.51 -11.10 5.57
CA GLY A 2 -13.06 -11.21 5.49
C GLY A 2 -12.40 -11.14 6.87
N PHE A 3 -11.12 -11.46 6.93
CA PHE A 3 -10.32 -11.42 8.18
C PHE A 3 -10.40 -10.05 8.87
N PHE A 4 -10.29 -8.97 8.09
CA PHE A 4 -10.32 -7.58 8.58
C PHE A 4 -11.74 -7.02 8.83
N ASP A 5 -12.79 -7.80 8.62
CA ASP A 5 -14.19 -7.40 8.89
C ASP A 5 -14.64 -7.69 10.33
N THR A 6 -13.78 -8.34 11.12
CA THR A 6 -14.09 -8.75 12.50
C THR A 6 -13.17 -8.05 13.50
N GLU A 7 -13.71 -7.73 14.68
CA GLU A 7 -12.90 -7.16 15.78
C GLU A 7 -11.76 -8.09 16.18
N GLU A 8 -11.99 -9.41 16.14
CA GLU A 8 -10.99 -10.42 16.49
C GLU A 8 -9.83 -10.42 15.47
N GLY A 9 -10.12 -10.42 14.17
CA GLY A 9 -9.10 -10.36 13.12
C GLY A 9 -8.30 -9.05 13.15
N VAL A 10 -8.98 -7.92 13.41
CA VAL A 10 -8.30 -6.62 13.58
C VAL A 10 -7.36 -6.65 14.79
N GLN A 11 -7.78 -7.23 15.94
CA GLN A 11 -6.92 -7.34 17.12
C GLN A 11 -5.72 -8.26 16.87
N GLU A 12 -5.92 -9.38 16.19
CA GLU A 12 -4.85 -10.30 15.81
C GLU A 12 -3.82 -9.59 14.90
N TYR A 13 -4.30 -8.85 13.90
CA TYR A 13 -3.42 -8.06 13.02
C TYR A 13 -2.63 -6.99 13.79
N LEU A 14 -3.26 -6.26 14.72
CA LEU A 14 -2.61 -5.25 15.54
C LEU A 14 -1.47 -5.83 16.39
N GLU A 15 -1.62 -7.05 16.90
CA GLU A 15 -0.55 -7.72 17.65
C GLU A 15 0.58 -8.20 16.71
N MET A 16 0.26 -8.70 15.50
CA MET A 16 1.27 -9.11 14.52
C MET A 16 2.08 -7.93 13.97
N ALA A 17 1.42 -6.81 13.70
CA ALA A 17 2.06 -5.60 13.14
C ALA A 17 2.87 -4.81 14.18
N LYS A 18 2.84 -5.20 15.45
CA LYS A 18 3.45 -4.47 16.54
C LYS A 18 4.97 -4.41 16.42
N GLY A 19 5.50 -3.18 16.31
CA GLY A 19 6.93 -2.93 16.18
C GLY A 19 7.44 -2.88 14.74
N HIS A 20 6.58 -3.11 13.76
CA HIS A 20 6.88 -2.91 12.35
C HIS A 20 6.25 -1.59 11.88
N ASP A 21 7.00 -0.77 11.19
CA ASP A 21 6.53 0.47 10.56
C ASP A 21 7.26 0.71 9.22
N GLY A 22 6.64 1.46 8.32
CA GLY A 22 7.18 1.80 7.02
C GLY A 22 8.18 2.96 7.00
N ARG A 23 8.80 3.31 8.12
CA ARG A 23 9.67 4.49 8.24
C ARG A 23 10.77 4.53 7.19
N GLU A 24 11.48 3.42 6.98
CA GLU A 24 12.54 3.34 5.98
C GLU A 24 11.99 3.48 4.55
N LEU A 25 10.79 2.95 4.30
CA LEU A 25 10.14 3.06 3.00
C LEU A 25 9.69 4.49 2.72
N VAL A 26 9.13 5.17 3.73
CA VAL A 26 8.74 6.59 3.65
C VAL A 26 9.98 7.48 3.46
N GLU A 27 11.10 7.15 4.09
CA GLU A 27 12.37 7.86 3.88
C GLU A 27 12.86 7.68 2.44
N LYS A 28 12.90 6.44 1.92
CA LYS A 28 13.24 6.16 0.52
C LYS A 28 12.30 6.85 -0.48
N LEU A 29 10.99 6.85 -0.20
CA LEU A 29 10.01 7.59 -1.03
C LEU A 29 10.36 9.07 -1.10
N SER A 30 10.89 9.64 -0.02
CA SER A 30 11.22 11.07 0.04
C SER A 30 12.35 11.52 -0.89
N ASP A 31 13.11 10.60 -1.45
CA ASP A 31 14.11 10.88 -2.50
C ASP A 31 13.46 11.07 -3.88
N HIS A 32 12.22 10.66 -4.04
CA HIS A 32 11.49 10.64 -5.31
C HIS A 32 10.27 11.56 -5.34
N LEU A 33 9.67 11.86 -4.17
CA LEU A 33 8.43 12.62 -4.03
C LEU A 33 8.69 13.94 -3.26
N ALA A 34 8.24 15.06 -3.83
CA ALA A 34 8.40 16.38 -3.23
C ALA A 34 7.58 16.53 -1.92
N PRO A 35 8.10 17.25 -0.90
CA PRO A 35 7.31 17.59 0.28
C PRO A 35 6.03 18.36 -0.09
N GLY A 36 4.93 18.09 0.60
CA GLY A 36 3.62 18.69 0.34
C GLY A 36 2.84 18.06 -0.80
N SER A 37 3.39 17.02 -1.48
CA SER A 37 2.64 16.23 -2.45
C SER A 37 1.45 15.54 -1.80
N THR A 38 0.39 15.34 -2.58
CA THR A 38 -0.79 14.56 -2.16
C THR A 38 -0.51 13.06 -2.26
N VAL A 39 -0.78 12.31 -1.19
CA VAL A 39 -0.53 10.87 -1.13
C VAL A 39 -1.80 10.13 -0.73
N LEU A 40 -2.18 9.13 -1.50
CA LEU A 40 -3.18 8.13 -1.10
C LEU A 40 -2.46 6.92 -0.51
N GLU A 41 -2.74 6.59 0.74
CA GLU A 41 -2.30 5.33 1.33
C GLU A 41 -3.39 4.27 1.16
N LEU A 42 -3.06 3.17 0.48
CA LEU A 42 -3.93 2.00 0.37
C LEU A 42 -3.65 1.03 1.51
N GLY A 43 -4.72 0.59 2.18
CA GLY A 43 -4.63 -0.36 3.28
C GLY A 43 -3.89 0.20 4.49
N MET A 44 -4.31 1.37 4.97
CA MET A 44 -3.68 2.07 6.08
C MET A 44 -3.68 1.28 7.40
N GLY A 45 -4.56 0.27 7.54
CA GLY A 45 -4.71 -0.49 8.76
C GLY A 45 -4.88 0.42 9.99
N PRO A 46 -4.01 0.26 11.02
CA PRO A 46 -4.06 1.11 12.21
C PRO A 46 -3.58 2.56 11.98
N GLY A 47 -3.06 2.91 10.81
CA GLY A 47 -2.62 4.27 10.46
C GLY A 47 -1.20 4.61 10.90
N ILE A 48 -0.33 3.62 11.10
CA ILE A 48 1.07 3.86 11.53
C ILE A 48 1.84 4.60 10.43
N ASP A 49 1.76 4.11 9.20
CA ASP A 49 2.43 4.73 8.05
C ASP A 49 1.74 6.04 7.65
N LEU A 50 0.41 6.14 7.82
CA LEU A 50 -0.35 7.37 7.62
C LEU A 50 0.23 8.53 8.46
N GLU A 51 0.54 8.28 9.73
CA GLU A 51 1.15 9.27 10.61
C GLU A 51 2.60 9.61 10.21
N LEU A 52 3.34 8.66 9.65
CA LEU A 52 4.69 8.89 9.15
C LEU A 52 4.68 9.75 7.88
N LEU A 53 3.82 9.41 6.94
CA LEU A 53 3.60 10.14 5.68
C LEU A 53 3.11 11.57 5.93
N ALA A 54 2.18 11.77 6.87
CA ALA A 54 1.59 13.06 7.21
C ALA A 54 2.62 14.10 7.77
N LYS A 55 3.81 13.66 8.18
CA LYS A 55 4.89 14.57 8.58
C LYS A 55 5.47 15.36 7.41
N ARG A 56 5.23 14.91 6.17
CA ARG A 56 5.89 15.45 4.97
C ARG A 56 4.92 15.70 3.81
N TYR A 57 3.79 15.03 3.77
CA TYR A 57 2.83 14.99 2.67
C TYR A 57 1.41 15.36 3.11
N GLU A 58 0.56 15.70 2.16
CA GLU A 58 -0.89 15.80 2.35
C GLU A 58 -1.50 14.41 2.12
N VAL A 59 -1.82 13.70 3.20
CA VAL A 59 -2.16 12.27 3.12
C VAL A 59 -3.64 12.02 3.27
N THR A 60 -4.17 11.18 2.39
CA THR A 60 -5.47 10.55 2.51
C THR A 60 -5.24 9.08 2.82
N GLY A 61 -5.70 8.61 3.96
CA GLY A 61 -5.66 7.19 4.32
C GLY A 61 -6.83 6.44 3.69
N SER A 62 -6.64 5.20 3.31
CA SER A 62 -7.75 4.35 2.88
C SER A 62 -7.58 2.90 3.34
N ASP A 63 -8.70 2.24 3.55
CA ASP A 63 -8.77 0.81 3.86
C ASP A 63 -10.09 0.23 3.34
N ASN A 64 -10.12 -1.06 3.03
CA ASN A 64 -11.37 -1.75 2.71
C ASN A 64 -12.13 -2.22 3.97
N SER A 65 -11.47 -2.22 5.13
CA SER A 65 -12.07 -2.49 6.43
C SER A 65 -12.68 -1.22 7.03
N ASN A 66 -14.00 -1.19 7.14
CA ASN A 66 -14.70 -0.11 7.83
C ASN A 66 -14.27 0.01 9.31
N LEU A 67 -13.85 -1.10 9.92
CA LEU A 67 -13.39 -1.10 11.31
C LEU A 67 -12.11 -0.28 11.49
N PHE A 68 -11.11 -0.45 10.62
CA PHE A 68 -9.89 0.35 10.67
C PHE A 68 -10.18 1.84 10.44
N VAL A 69 -11.00 2.15 9.43
CA VAL A 69 -11.40 3.54 9.15
C VAL A 69 -12.11 4.17 10.34
N GLU A 70 -13.05 3.46 10.99
CA GLU A 70 -13.77 3.97 12.16
C GLU A 70 -12.90 4.09 13.40
N ILE A 71 -12.01 3.12 13.65
CA ILE A 71 -11.06 3.16 14.77
C ILE A 71 -10.16 4.39 14.62
N HIS A 72 -9.57 4.59 13.45
CA HIS A 72 -8.69 5.73 13.22
C HIS A 72 -9.44 7.07 13.34
N ARG A 73 -10.65 7.17 12.77
CA ARG A 73 -11.49 8.37 12.86
C ARG A 73 -11.87 8.75 14.29
N LYS A 74 -12.02 7.77 15.19
CA LYS A 74 -12.29 8.04 16.60
C LYS A 74 -11.09 8.68 17.32
N VAL A 75 -9.86 8.30 16.92
CA VAL A 75 -8.63 8.83 17.50
C VAL A 75 -8.24 10.15 16.85
N ASN A 76 -8.41 10.26 15.55
CA ASN A 76 -8.10 11.45 14.76
C ASN A 76 -9.29 11.85 13.87
N PRO A 77 -10.26 12.62 14.40
CA PRO A 77 -11.48 13.00 13.67
C PRO A 77 -11.23 13.87 12.44
N GLU A 78 -10.10 14.56 12.37
CA GLU A 78 -9.73 15.45 11.25
C GLU A 78 -8.95 14.74 10.15
N ALA A 79 -8.64 13.45 10.33
CA ALA A 79 -7.95 12.67 9.31
C ALA A 79 -8.81 12.54 8.05
N ASP A 80 -8.18 12.74 6.88
CA ASP A 80 -8.81 12.53 5.58
C ASP A 80 -8.77 11.04 5.25
N LEU A 81 -9.93 10.36 5.32
CA LEU A 81 -10.05 8.92 5.23
C LEU A 81 -11.12 8.49 4.23
N LEU A 82 -10.79 7.49 3.42
CA LEU A 82 -11.69 6.84 2.47
C LEU A 82 -11.89 5.35 2.84
N LEU A 83 -13.11 4.86 2.71
CA LEU A 83 -13.38 3.43 2.64
C LEU A 83 -13.18 3.02 1.17
N LEU A 84 -12.11 2.28 0.86
CA LEU A 84 -11.67 2.07 -0.51
C LEU A 84 -11.11 0.66 -0.69
N ASP A 85 -11.59 -0.03 -1.70
CA ASP A 85 -11.04 -1.31 -2.16
C ASP A 85 -9.84 -1.08 -3.08
N ALA A 86 -8.72 -1.75 -2.79
CA ALA A 86 -7.46 -1.59 -3.54
C ALA A 86 -7.51 -2.13 -4.98
N VAL A 87 -8.53 -2.91 -5.35
CA VAL A 87 -8.74 -3.40 -6.72
C VAL A 87 -9.48 -2.37 -7.55
N THR A 88 -10.55 -1.80 -7.00
CA THR A 88 -11.47 -0.93 -7.77
C THR A 88 -11.13 0.55 -7.66
N LEU A 89 -10.51 0.99 -6.57
CA LEU A 89 -10.17 2.39 -6.26
C LEU A 89 -11.31 3.35 -6.65
N GLU A 90 -12.50 3.14 -6.09
CA GLU A 90 -13.71 3.91 -6.42
C GLU A 90 -13.64 5.33 -5.83
N THR A 91 -12.84 6.18 -6.44
CA THR A 91 -12.69 7.60 -6.12
C THR A 91 -12.53 8.40 -7.41
N GLU A 92 -13.01 9.66 -7.40
CA GLU A 92 -12.77 10.63 -8.45
C GLU A 92 -11.59 11.57 -8.14
N ARG A 93 -10.97 11.39 -6.97
CA ARG A 93 -9.79 12.18 -6.56
C ARG A 93 -8.56 11.68 -7.28
N GLN A 94 -7.62 12.59 -7.51
CA GLN A 94 -6.29 12.27 -8.05
C GLN A 94 -5.21 12.66 -7.03
N PHE A 95 -4.08 11.95 -7.09
CA PHE A 95 -2.98 12.09 -6.14
C PHE A 95 -1.64 12.10 -6.88
N ASP A 96 -0.65 12.79 -6.30
CA ASP A 96 0.73 12.76 -6.79
C ASP A 96 1.39 11.39 -6.54
N CYS A 97 0.94 10.67 -5.51
CA CYS A 97 1.47 9.35 -5.19
C CYS A 97 0.39 8.43 -4.60
N ILE A 98 0.47 7.15 -4.94
CA ILE A 98 -0.23 6.07 -4.23
C ILE A 98 0.83 5.24 -3.50
N TYR A 99 0.70 5.12 -2.19
CA TYR A 99 1.59 4.35 -1.32
C TYR A 99 0.84 3.13 -0.76
N SER A 100 1.52 2.00 -0.64
CA SER A 100 1.05 0.87 0.16
C SER A 100 2.21 0.09 0.74
N ASN A 101 2.04 -0.36 1.98
CA ASN A 101 3.01 -1.20 2.66
C ASN A 101 2.39 -2.55 3.04
N LYS A 102 2.84 -3.62 2.37
CA LYS A 102 2.38 -5.00 2.60
C LYS A 102 0.86 -5.22 2.43
N VAL A 103 0.25 -4.54 1.46
CA VAL A 103 -1.20 -4.60 1.18
C VAL A 103 -1.50 -5.41 -0.08
N LEU A 104 -0.86 -5.05 -1.21
CA LEU A 104 -1.22 -5.60 -2.52
C LEU A 104 -0.89 -7.08 -2.67
N GLN A 105 -0.07 -7.63 -1.81
CA GLN A 105 0.20 -9.06 -1.71
C GLN A 105 -0.99 -9.90 -1.24
N HIS A 106 -2.01 -9.27 -0.65
CA HIS A 106 -3.25 -9.95 -0.25
C HIS A 106 -4.25 -10.08 -1.40
N LEU A 107 -3.95 -9.47 -2.54
CA LEU A 107 -4.72 -9.64 -3.78
C LEU A 107 -4.21 -10.86 -4.54
N GLU A 108 -5.13 -11.59 -5.19
CA GLU A 108 -4.72 -12.52 -6.24
C GLU A 108 -4.02 -11.73 -7.38
N ARG A 109 -3.10 -12.36 -8.10
CA ARG A 109 -2.36 -11.72 -9.20
C ARG A 109 -3.31 -11.06 -10.21
N VAL A 110 -4.39 -11.72 -10.58
CA VAL A 110 -5.39 -11.17 -11.52
C VAL A 110 -6.07 -9.90 -11.00
N ASP A 111 -6.27 -9.80 -9.70
CA ASP A 111 -6.87 -8.61 -9.08
C ASP A 111 -5.85 -7.46 -8.96
N LEU A 112 -4.58 -7.76 -8.70
CA LEU A 112 -3.51 -6.75 -8.82
C LEU A 112 -3.41 -6.22 -10.26
N GLU A 113 -3.44 -7.10 -11.28
CA GLU A 113 -3.44 -6.71 -12.70
C GLU A 113 -4.65 -5.82 -13.07
N ARG A 114 -5.80 -6.03 -12.43
CA ARG A 114 -7.00 -5.17 -12.61
C ARG A 114 -6.88 -3.84 -11.86
N SER A 115 -6.19 -3.83 -10.72
CA SER A 115 -5.95 -2.63 -9.93
C SER A 115 -5.03 -1.63 -10.65
N VAL A 116 -4.00 -2.11 -11.37
CA VAL A 116 -2.97 -1.26 -11.98
C VAL A 116 -3.54 -0.17 -12.92
N PRO A 117 -4.47 -0.43 -13.84
CA PRO A 117 -5.10 0.62 -14.64
C PRO A 117 -5.86 1.64 -13.78
N ARG A 118 -6.54 1.18 -12.73
CA ARG A 118 -7.25 2.08 -11.82
C ARG A 118 -6.29 2.96 -11.02
N GLN A 119 -5.17 2.42 -10.56
CA GLN A 119 -4.12 3.22 -9.92
C GLN A 119 -3.60 4.30 -10.88
N ALA A 120 -3.40 3.96 -12.16
CA ALA A 120 -2.99 4.95 -13.15
C ALA A 120 -4.03 6.07 -13.37
N GLU A 121 -5.33 5.76 -13.31
CA GLU A 121 -6.40 6.76 -13.43
C GLU A 121 -6.51 7.67 -12.20
N VAL A 122 -6.21 7.15 -11.01
CA VAL A 122 -6.24 7.87 -9.72
C VAL A 122 -4.97 8.71 -9.51
N LEU A 123 -3.92 8.48 -10.29
CA LEU A 123 -2.71 9.30 -10.26
C LEU A 123 -2.79 10.50 -11.19
N GLU A 124 -2.25 11.63 -10.72
CA GLU A 124 -1.92 12.78 -11.56
C GLU A 124 -0.93 12.39 -12.67
N ASP A 125 -0.76 13.27 -13.66
CA ASP A 125 0.23 13.06 -14.71
C ASP A 125 1.64 12.98 -14.12
N TYR A 126 2.40 11.96 -14.51
CA TYR A 126 3.73 11.63 -13.96
C TYR A 126 3.75 11.27 -12.47
N GLY A 127 2.59 11.02 -11.86
CA GLY A 127 2.46 10.57 -10.48
C GLY A 127 3.18 9.25 -10.21
N LEU A 128 3.41 8.96 -8.93
CA LEU A 128 4.19 7.81 -8.48
C LEU A 128 3.33 6.74 -7.84
N LEU A 129 3.70 5.49 -8.05
CA LEU A 129 3.34 4.37 -7.18
C LEU A 129 4.53 4.04 -6.28
N ALA A 130 4.27 3.75 -5.02
CA ALA A 130 5.29 3.30 -4.06
C ALA A 130 4.73 2.13 -3.26
N HIS A 131 5.14 0.91 -3.60
CA HIS A 131 4.58 -0.31 -3.03
C HIS A 131 5.63 -1.20 -2.41
N SER A 132 5.35 -1.75 -1.24
CA SER A 132 6.13 -2.84 -0.67
C SER A 132 5.34 -4.15 -0.70
N LEU A 133 6.03 -5.24 -1.04
CA LEU A 133 5.45 -6.58 -1.15
C LEU A 133 6.43 -7.61 -0.56
N TRP A 134 5.95 -8.84 -0.31
CA TRP A 134 6.83 -9.97 -0.05
C TRP A 134 7.54 -10.41 -1.33
N TYR A 135 8.84 -10.64 -1.20
CA TYR A 135 9.68 -11.09 -2.31
C TYR A 135 9.67 -12.61 -2.45
N GLY A 136 9.50 -13.10 -3.67
CA GLY A 136 9.57 -14.51 -4.02
C GLY A 136 8.58 -14.92 -5.11
N ASN A 137 8.45 -16.22 -5.35
CA ASN A 137 7.60 -16.80 -6.40
C ASN A 137 6.59 -17.83 -5.87
N LYS A 138 6.15 -17.66 -4.63
CA LYS A 138 5.21 -18.56 -3.97
C LYS A 138 3.86 -17.88 -3.70
N VAL A 139 2.85 -18.72 -3.48
CA VAL A 139 1.52 -18.32 -2.99
C VAL A 139 1.26 -19.09 -1.71
N GLU A 140 0.80 -18.40 -0.69
CA GLU A 140 0.49 -19.00 0.61
C GLU A 140 -0.87 -18.49 1.10
N ASP A 141 -1.66 -19.39 1.68
CA ASP A 141 -2.85 -19.01 2.44
C ASP A 141 -2.62 -19.34 3.91
N HIS A 142 -2.64 -18.34 4.76
CA HIS A 142 -2.38 -18.52 6.18
C HIS A 142 -3.34 -17.65 7.02
N GLY A 143 -3.95 -18.27 8.05
CA GLY A 143 -4.87 -17.56 8.95
C GLY A 143 -6.09 -16.94 8.27
N GLY A 144 -6.49 -17.42 7.08
CA GLY A 144 -7.58 -16.85 6.29
C GLY A 144 -7.17 -15.65 5.43
N LEU A 145 -5.89 -15.34 5.36
CA LEU A 145 -5.30 -14.33 4.48
C LEU A 145 -4.55 -14.99 3.33
N HIS A 146 -4.72 -14.43 2.14
CA HIS A 146 -3.95 -14.75 0.95
C HIS A 146 -2.64 -13.98 0.92
N PHE A 147 -1.53 -14.61 0.50
CA PHE A 147 -0.22 -14.00 0.32
C PHE A 147 0.35 -14.40 -1.02
N GLN A 148 0.40 -13.47 -1.95
CA GLN A 148 1.08 -13.59 -3.23
C GLN A 148 2.45 -12.92 -3.13
N PHE A 149 3.50 -13.67 -3.40
CA PHE A 149 4.88 -13.18 -3.45
C PHE A 149 5.23 -12.80 -4.89
N TYR A 150 6.13 -11.82 -5.05
CA TYR A 150 6.50 -11.29 -6.35
C TYR A 150 8.02 -11.16 -6.48
N GLU A 151 8.56 -11.57 -7.63
CA GLU A 151 9.93 -11.25 -8.04
C GLU A 151 9.94 -9.94 -8.84
N GLU A 152 11.14 -9.37 -9.07
CA GLU A 152 11.31 -8.13 -9.85
C GLU A 152 10.65 -8.23 -11.23
N SER A 153 10.86 -9.37 -11.91
CA SER A 153 10.28 -9.64 -13.24
C SER A 153 8.75 -9.64 -13.26
N ASP A 154 8.11 -10.12 -12.19
CA ASP A 154 6.64 -10.08 -12.07
C ASP A 154 6.14 -8.65 -12.00
N LEU A 155 6.79 -7.81 -11.19
CA LEU A 155 6.43 -6.40 -11.04
C LEU A 155 6.65 -5.63 -12.34
N GLU A 156 7.76 -5.89 -13.04
CA GLU A 156 8.02 -5.31 -14.36
C GLU A 156 6.96 -5.71 -15.40
N GLU A 157 6.48 -6.97 -15.38
CA GLU A 157 5.41 -7.44 -16.25
C GLU A 157 4.09 -6.77 -15.92
N ILE A 158 3.68 -6.77 -14.64
CA ILE A 158 2.39 -6.27 -14.17
C ILE A 158 2.25 -4.76 -14.39
N PHE A 159 3.27 -3.99 -14.03
CA PHE A 159 3.22 -2.52 -14.08
C PHE A 159 3.77 -1.91 -15.38
N GLY A 160 4.66 -2.62 -16.09
CA GLY A 160 5.45 -2.07 -17.21
C GLY A 160 4.65 -1.59 -18.41
N GLY A 161 3.36 -1.92 -18.53
CA GLY A 161 2.47 -1.40 -19.56
C GLY A 161 2.13 0.09 -19.41
N LEU A 162 2.07 0.60 -18.17
CA LEU A 162 1.62 1.95 -17.82
C LEU A 162 2.66 2.75 -17.02
N PHE A 163 3.68 2.10 -16.47
CA PHE A 163 4.64 2.71 -15.56
C PHE A 163 6.07 2.40 -15.95
N ASP A 164 6.97 3.31 -15.61
CA ASP A 164 8.42 3.12 -15.67
C ASP A 164 8.98 2.93 -14.26
N VAL A 165 9.87 1.94 -14.07
CA VAL A 165 10.55 1.72 -12.79
C VAL A 165 11.52 2.87 -12.53
N VAL A 166 11.34 3.58 -11.41
CA VAL A 166 12.22 4.67 -10.94
C VAL A 166 13.20 4.14 -9.89
N PHE A 167 12.72 3.27 -9.02
CA PHE A 167 13.52 2.65 -7.96
C PHE A 167 12.94 1.27 -7.64
N MET A 168 13.79 0.30 -7.39
CA MET A 168 13.40 -1.03 -6.95
C MET A 168 14.53 -1.61 -6.10
N GLU A 169 14.21 -2.07 -4.90
CA GLU A 169 15.19 -2.62 -3.96
C GLU A 169 14.58 -3.73 -3.13
N ARG A 170 15.34 -4.80 -2.92
CA ARG A 170 15.02 -5.82 -1.93
C ARG A 170 15.53 -5.39 -0.57
N TYR A 171 14.72 -5.58 0.46
CA TYR A 171 15.07 -5.22 1.82
C TYR A 171 14.69 -6.33 2.81
N GLU A 172 15.13 -6.18 4.04
CA GLU A 172 14.82 -7.09 5.14
C GLU A 172 13.63 -6.55 5.93
N GLU A 173 12.56 -7.33 6.03
CA GLU A 173 11.47 -7.08 6.96
C GLU A 173 11.60 -8.00 8.18
N MET A 174 11.71 -9.30 7.95
CA MET A 174 11.92 -10.35 8.95
C MET A 174 13.19 -11.14 8.68
N GLU A 175 13.51 -11.39 7.40
CA GLU A 175 14.67 -12.14 6.94
C GLU A 175 15.36 -11.38 5.80
N PRO A 176 16.69 -11.53 5.63
CA PRO A 176 17.43 -10.83 4.59
C PRO A 176 16.85 -11.04 3.19
N GLY A 177 16.35 -9.96 2.58
CA GLY A 177 15.86 -9.92 1.21
C GLY A 177 14.49 -10.59 1.02
N ASP A 178 13.69 -10.73 2.06
CA ASP A 178 12.33 -11.29 2.03
C ASP A 178 11.28 -10.34 1.47
N SER A 179 11.65 -9.09 1.25
CA SER A 179 10.75 -8.00 0.87
C SER A 179 11.31 -7.19 -0.28
N ILE A 180 10.41 -6.58 -1.07
CA ILE A 180 10.75 -5.70 -2.19
C ILE A 180 9.97 -4.40 -2.07
N PHE A 181 10.65 -3.27 -2.27
CA PHE A 181 10.05 -1.95 -2.39
C PHE A 181 10.27 -1.42 -3.80
N VAL A 182 9.20 -0.95 -4.42
CA VAL A 182 9.24 -0.42 -5.79
C VAL A 182 8.63 0.97 -5.85
N VAL A 183 9.30 1.90 -6.53
CA VAL A 183 8.76 3.20 -6.92
C VAL A 183 8.65 3.23 -8.44
N LEU A 184 7.46 3.51 -8.92
CA LEU A 184 7.10 3.48 -10.33
C LEU A 184 6.53 4.85 -10.73
N ARG A 185 6.83 5.32 -11.94
CA ARG A 185 6.28 6.57 -12.47
C ARG A 185 5.30 6.31 -13.60
N LYS A 186 4.13 6.92 -13.51
CA LYS A 186 3.14 6.92 -14.59
C LYS A 186 3.73 7.57 -15.86
N ARG A 187 3.56 6.90 -17.01
CA ARG A 187 3.98 7.37 -18.33
C ARG A 187 3.12 8.49 -18.87
#